data_db3316c6a5cc00fb619810c536d94b04
#
_entry.id   db3316c6a5cc00fb619810c536d94b04
#
_cell.length_a   1.000
_cell.length_b   1.000
_cell.length_c   1.000
_cell.angle_alpha   90.00
_cell.angle_beta   90.00
_cell.angle_gamma   90.00
#
_symmetry.space_group_name_H-M   'P 1'
#
loop_
_entity.id
_entity.type
_entity.pdbx_description
1 polymer ?
#
loop_
_entity_poly.entity_id
_entity_poly.type
_entity_poly.pdbx_seq_one_letter_code
_entity_poly.pdbx_strand_id
1 'polypeptide(L)'
;KAAGPYRIGGMEPRYLTARVFEKNSHKIDTYIADGGYETAQRVLTTMKPEEVVEQVKASGIRGRGGAGFPTGQKWSFLAPAMPRYLVVNADESEPGTFKDRIIMEYDPHQLIEGIIMSSFAIKAERAFIYIRGEYYFGYTRLAEAIKEAKAKGFLGKGIFGTEMNLEIVVHRGAGAYECGEETAQLSSLEGYRGHPRMKPPFPAVEGLYSKPTIVNNVESIANVTQVMRHGVEWYRGFGTEKSPGMRIFCLSGNVKYPGLYELPHATPLREILFTYGGGPMNDDAPFKAVVPGGLSMKMLSADQLDTPMDYEAVAAAGSSLGSAGVIAIDASQSMVKVARRTLGFYREESCGKCTPCREGTGWLEKILIRIEEGDGRDQDVDLLNHITKFIAGKSFCPFGEASVWG
;
A
#
# COMPACT_ATOMS: atom_id res chain seq x y z
N LYS A 1 15.66 -23.89 5.43
CA LYS A 1 14.99 -22.81 4.70
C LYS A 1 16.09 -21.90 4.17
N ALA A 2 16.12 -21.63 2.85
CA ALA A 2 17.05 -20.65 2.28
C ALA A 2 16.74 -19.30 2.94
N ALA A 3 17.74 -18.67 3.57
CA ALA A 3 17.58 -17.34 4.11
C ALA A 3 17.36 -16.38 2.92
N GLY A 4 16.14 -15.89 2.77
CA GLY A 4 15.82 -14.86 1.80
C GLY A 4 16.47 -13.52 2.19
N PRO A 5 16.46 -12.54 1.29
CA PRO A 5 17.05 -11.21 1.55
C PRO A 5 16.31 -10.42 2.63
N TYR A 6 15.12 -10.86 3.06
CA TYR A 6 14.28 -10.21 4.06
C TYR A 6 13.92 -11.19 5.18
N ARG A 7 13.78 -10.68 6.40
CA ARG A 7 13.15 -11.43 7.48
C ARG A 7 11.64 -11.37 7.30
N ILE A 8 10.98 -12.53 7.32
CA ILE A 8 9.52 -12.64 7.32
C ILE A 8 9.10 -13.43 8.56
N GLY A 9 8.15 -12.88 9.29
CA GLY A 9 7.60 -13.46 10.50
C GLY A 9 6.15 -13.04 10.71
N GLY A 10 5.70 -13.14 11.93
CA GLY A 10 4.36 -12.73 12.35
C GLY A 10 3.55 -13.88 12.92
N MET A 11 2.25 -13.84 12.69
CA MET A 11 1.34 -14.91 13.08
C MET A 11 1.66 -16.23 12.35
N GLU A 12 1.28 -17.35 12.96
CA GLU A 12 1.33 -18.66 12.31
C GLU A 12 -0.04 -19.34 12.44
N PRO A 13 -0.62 -19.87 11.33
CA PRO A 13 -0.08 -19.82 9.98
C PRO A 13 -0.17 -18.41 9.36
N ARG A 14 0.75 -18.09 8.44
CA ARG A 14 0.70 -16.91 7.60
C ARG A 14 -0.15 -17.22 6.36
N TYR A 15 -0.77 -16.22 5.76
CA TYR A 15 -1.67 -16.37 4.63
C TYR A 15 -1.23 -15.55 3.41
N LEU A 16 -0.92 -14.27 3.59
CA LEU A 16 -0.44 -13.40 2.50
C LEU A 16 1.00 -13.70 2.12
N THR A 17 1.82 -14.11 3.11
CA THR A 17 3.25 -14.38 2.94
C THR A 17 3.60 -15.87 3.10
N ALA A 18 2.60 -16.76 3.12
CA ALA A 18 2.79 -18.18 3.36
C ALA A 18 3.81 -18.83 2.43
N ARG A 19 3.76 -18.51 1.14
CA ARG A 19 4.63 -19.10 0.11
C ARG A 19 5.91 -18.31 -0.16
N VAL A 20 6.09 -17.17 0.49
CA VAL A 20 7.29 -16.35 0.26
C VAL A 20 8.54 -17.11 0.70
N PHE A 21 9.55 -17.15 -0.17
CA PHE A 21 10.78 -17.93 -0.08
C PHE A 21 10.64 -19.46 -0.21
N GLU A 22 9.47 -19.97 -0.54
CA GLU A 22 9.36 -21.35 -0.97
C GLU A 22 9.96 -21.53 -2.37
N LYS A 23 10.49 -22.71 -2.63
CA LYS A 23 11.11 -23.00 -3.92
C LYS A 23 10.06 -22.91 -5.04
N ASN A 24 10.33 -22.07 -6.03
CA ASN A 24 9.44 -21.86 -7.18
C ASN A 24 8.04 -21.32 -6.84
N SER A 25 7.85 -20.67 -5.70
CA SER A 25 6.56 -20.09 -5.26
C SER A 25 5.90 -19.20 -6.32
N HIS A 26 6.73 -18.53 -7.14
CA HIS A 26 6.30 -17.66 -8.25
C HIS A 26 5.81 -18.41 -9.50
N LYS A 27 5.90 -19.74 -9.54
CA LYS A 27 5.48 -20.54 -10.68
C LYS A 27 4.05 -21.03 -10.53
N ILE A 28 3.32 -21.03 -11.67
CA ILE A 28 1.91 -21.39 -11.67
C ILE A 28 1.65 -22.83 -11.20
N ASP A 29 2.51 -23.78 -11.57
CA ASP A 29 2.32 -25.17 -11.17
C ASP A 29 2.47 -25.36 -9.65
N THR A 30 3.37 -24.61 -8.99
CA THR A 30 3.48 -24.58 -7.52
C THR A 30 2.22 -23.99 -6.91
N TYR A 31 1.72 -22.89 -7.46
CA TYR A 31 0.51 -22.21 -6.95
C TYR A 31 -0.73 -23.11 -7.09
N ILE A 32 -0.88 -23.82 -8.22
CA ILE A 32 -1.98 -24.77 -8.45
C ILE A 32 -1.88 -25.95 -7.49
N ALA A 33 -0.69 -26.49 -7.25
CA ALA A 33 -0.49 -27.61 -6.31
C ALA A 33 -0.96 -27.27 -4.88
N ASP A 34 -0.94 -25.99 -4.50
CA ASP A 34 -1.43 -25.49 -3.22
C ASP A 34 -2.91 -25.02 -3.27
N GLY A 35 -3.69 -25.47 -4.26
CA GLY A 35 -5.10 -25.11 -4.44
C GLY A 35 -5.33 -23.72 -5.05
N GLY A 36 -4.30 -23.16 -5.67
CA GLY A 36 -4.41 -21.86 -6.37
C GLY A 36 -5.34 -21.94 -7.56
N TYR A 37 -6.05 -20.85 -7.84
CA TYR A 37 -7.09 -20.66 -8.86
C TYR A 37 -8.39 -21.45 -8.65
N GLU A 38 -8.46 -22.42 -7.72
CA GLU A 38 -9.69 -23.12 -7.39
C GLU A 38 -10.77 -22.14 -6.86
N THR A 39 -10.36 -21.16 -6.07
CA THR A 39 -11.25 -20.13 -5.54
C THR A 39 -11.80 -19.26 -6.66
N ALA A 40 -10.95 -18.80 -7.58
CA ALA A 40 -11.40 -18.01 -8.73
C ALA A 40 -12.35 -18.82 -9.62
N GLN A 41 -12.03 -20.09 -9.90
CA GLN A 41 -12.91 -20.98 -10.67
C GLN A 41 -14.28 -21.12 -9.99
N ARG A 42 -14.32 -21.44 -8.70
CA ARG A 42 -15.57 -21.52 -7.92
C ARG A 42 -16.36 -20.22 -7.98
N VAL A 43 -15.70 -19.08 -7.74
CA VAL A 43 -16.36 -17.76 -7.76
C VAL A 43 -16.99 -17.51 -9.14
N LEU A 44 -16.27 -17.67 -10.21
CA LEU A 44 -16.75 -17.36 -11.56
C LEU A 44 -17.86 -18.31 -12.05
N THR A 45 -17.87 -19.57 -11.57
CA THR A 45 -18.84 -20.58 -12.03
C THR A 45 -20.08 -20.67 -11.14
N THR A 46 -20.01 -20.23 -9.88
CA THR A 46 -21.12 -20.45 -8.92
C THR A 46 -21.70 -19.17 -8.31
N MET A 47 -21.04 -18.02 -8.48
CA MET A 47 -21.47 -16.76 -7.90
C MET A 47 -21.80 -15.71 -8.96
N LYS A 48 -22.63 -14.74 -8.56
CA LYS A 48 -22.87 -13.52 -9.33
C LYS A 48 -21.86 -12.43 -8.95
N PRO A 49 -21.52 -11.51 -9.86
CA PRO A 49 -20.64 -10.37 -9.56
C PRO A 49 -21.05 -9.59 -8.30
N GLU A 50 -22.32 -9.33 -8.13
CA GLU A 50 -22.87 -8.58 -7.01
C GLU A 50 -22.67 -9.32 -5.66
N GLU A 51 -22.73 -10.64 -5.66
CA GLU A 51 -22.49 -11.46 -4.46
C GLU A 51 -21.03 -11.37 -4.00
N VAL A 52 -20.09 -11.28 -4.96
CA VAL A 52 -18.66 -11.06 -4.63
C VAL A 52 -18.45 -9.68 -4.01
N VAL A 53 -19.10 -8.63 -4.58
CA VAL A 53 -19.06 -7.28 -3.99
C VAL A 53 -19.58 -7.29 -2.55
N GLU A 54 -20.71 -7.95 -2.30
CA GLU A 54 -21.31 -8.03 -0.95
C GLU A 54 -20.42 -8.82 0.02
N GLN A 55 -19.76 -9.90 -0.40
CA GLN A 55 -18.82 -10.63 0.47
C GLN A 55 -17.59 -9.78 0.82
N VAL A 56 -17.00 -9.08 -0.17
CA VAL A 56 -15.88 -8.17 0.09
C VAL A 56 -16.29 -7.01 0.99
N LYS A 57 -17.52 -6.50 0.84
CA LYS A 57 -18.07 -5.46 1.72
C LYS A 57 -18.33 -5.99 3.13
N ALA A 58 -18.94 -7.16 3.26
CA ALA A 58 -19.23 -7.81 4.54
C ALA A 58 -17.94 -8.18 5.30
N SER A 59 -16.85 -8.51 4.60
CA SER A 59 -15.56 -8.79 5.22
C SER A 59 -14.97 -7.57 5.96
N GLY A 60 -15.41 -6.36 5.60
CA GLY A 60 -14.89 -5.13 6.16
C GLY A 60 -13.45 -4.80 5.77
N ILE A 61 -12.91 -5.49 4.74
CA ILE A 61 -11.54 -5.23 4.28
C ILE A 61 -11.36 -3.76 3.91
N ARG A 62 -10.37 -3.13 4.52
CA ARG A 62 -9.97 -1.74 4.24
C ARG A 62 -8.75 -1.70 3.33
N GLY A 63 -8.65 -0.67 2.50
CA GLY A 63 -7.53 -0.47 1.57
C GLY A 63 -6.18 -0.46 2.28
N ARG A 64 -5.20 -1.17 1.73
CA ARG A 64 -3.85 -1.33 2.29
C ARG A 64 -2.83 -0.33 1.73
N GLY A 65 -3.26 0.54 0.81
CA GLY A 65 -2.36 1.52 0.17
C GLY A 65 -2.10 2.81 0.96
N GLY A 66 -2.78 3.02 2.10
CA GLY A 66 -2.59 4.21 2.95
C GLY A 66 -3.89 4.75 3.52
N ALA A 67 -4.84 5.18 2.71
CA ALA A 67 -6.07 5.85 3.14
C ALA A 67 -7.06 4.96 3.91
N GLY A 68 -6.95 3.64 3.83
CA GLY A 68 -7.80 2.72 4.60
C GLY A 68 -9.29 2.75 4.24
N PHE A 69 -9.67 3.21 3.05
CA PHE A 69 -11.07 3.24 2.62
C PHE A 69 -11.61 1.81 2.41
N PRO A 70 -12.85 1.48 2.85
CA PRO A 70 -13.41 0.14 2.70
C PRO A 70 -13.49 -0.31 1.23
N THR A 71 -12.85 -1.43 0.90
CA THR A 71 -12.68 -1.90 -0.49
C THR A 71 -14.01 -2.22 -1.14
N GLY A 72 -14.88 -2.99 -0.50
CA GLY A 72 -16.18 -3.35 -1.05
C GLY A 72 -17.13 -2.15 -1.20
N GLN A 73 -17.05 -1.17 -0.29
CA GLN A 73 -17.80 0.07 -0.42
C GLN A 73 -17.31 0.89 -1.62
N LYS A 74 -15.99 0.95 -1.85
CA LYS A 74 -15.42 1.60 -3.04
C LYS A 74 -15.96 0.99 -4.34
N TRP A 75 -16.09 -0.35 -4.40
CA TRP A 75 -16.62 -1.05 -5.55
C TRP A 75 -18.10 -0.73 -5.80
N SER A 76 -18.89 -0.53 -4.75
CA SER A 76 -20.30 -0.19 -4.87
C SER A 76 -20.59 1.21 -5.44
N PHE A 77 -19.60 2.09 -5.47
CA PHE A 77 -19.71 3.43 -6.06
C PHE A 77 -19.48 3.47 -7.58
N LEU A 78 -19.15 2.31 -8.16
CA LEU A 78 -18.81 2.25 -9.59
C LEU A 78 -20.01 2.58 -10.47
N ALA A 79 -19.88 3.59 -11.31
CA ALA A 79 -20.93 4.01 -12.22
C ALA A 79 -21.35 2.87 -13.18
N PRO A 80 -22.62 2.84 -13.65
CA PRO A 80 -23.11 1.74 -14.48
C PRO A 80 -22.55 1.70 -15.90
N ALA A 81 -21.85 2.75 -16.35
CA ALA A 81 -21.29 2.85 -17.68
C ALA A 81 -20.20 1.79 -17.96
N MET A 82 -20.05 1.45 -19.24
CA MET A 82 -19.05 0.51 -19.74
C MET A 82 -18.13 1.18 -20.77
N PRO A 83 -16.92 0.70 -21.04
CA PRO A 83 -16.23 -0.33 -20.28
C PRO A 83 -15.82 0.14 -18.89
N ARG A 84 -15.52 -0.80 -17.98
CA ARG A 84 -14.98 -0.55 -16.65
C ARG A 84 -13.55 -1.07 -16.56
N TYR A 85 -12.75 -0.43 -15.71
CA TYR A 85 -11.35 -0.82 -15.51
C TYR A 85 -11.04 -1.11 -14.05
N LEU A 86 -10.18 -2.10 -13.84
CA LEU A 86 -9.48 -2.29 -12.58
C LEU A 86 -8.03 -1.81 -12.74
N VAL A 87 -7.59 -0.94 -11.85
CA VAL A 87 -6.17 -0.55 -11.77
C VAL A 87 -5.62 -1.04 -10.44
N VAL A 88 -4.62 -1.89 -10.50
CA VAL A 88 -3.87 -2.34 -9.32
C VAL A 88 -2.73 -1.36 -9.11
N ASN A 89 -2.79 -0.65 -8.00
CA ASN A 89 -1.74 0.26 -7.58
C ASN A 89 -0.59 -0.55 -6.99
N ALA A 90 0.45 -0.72 -7.78
CA ALA A 90 1.73 -1.34 -7.44
C ALA A 90 2.88 -0.31 -7.45
N ASP A 91 2.54 0.97 -7.35
CA ASP A 91 3.50 2.05 -7.14
C ASP A 91 3.81 2.18 -5.65
N GLU A 92 4.57 1.22 -5.13
CA GLU A 92 4.99 1.15 -3.74
C GLU A 92 6.21 2.03 -3.53
N SER A 93 5.98 3.33 -3.35
CA SER A 93 7.03 4.34 -3.26
C SER A 93 7.09 5.03 -1.90
N GLU A 94 6.15 4.73 -0.98
CA GLU A 94 6.12 5.28 0.38
C GLU A 94 7.35 4.84 1.17
N PRO A 95 8.23 5.76 1.63
CA PRO A 95 9.39 5.37 2.42
C PRO A 95 9.00 4.62 3.70
N GLY A 96 9.66 3.49 3.91
CA GLY A 96 9.33 2.55 4.98
C GLY A 96 8.39 1.43 4.56
N THR A 97 7.86 1.44 3.33
CA THR A 97 6.92 0.42 2.82
C THR A 97 7.57 -0.43 1.75
N PHE A 98 7.53 -1.77 1.91
CA PHE A 98 8.14 -2.75 1.01
C PHE A 98 7.42 -4.12 1.01
N LYS A 99 6.12 -4.14 1.26
CA LYS A 99 5.25 -5.32 1.37
C LYS A 99 4.70 -5.81 0.04
N ASP A 100 4.34 -4.89 -0.86
CA ASP A 100 3.69 -5.21 -2.12
C ASP A 100 4.65 -5.90 -3.10
N ARG A 101 5.93 -5.47 -3.08
CA ARG A 101 6.97 -6.10 -3.89
C ARG A 101 7.15 -7.59 -3.58
N ILE A 102 6.99 -8.00 -2.32
CA ILE A 102 7.15 -9.39 -1.90
C ILE A 102 6.04 -10.26 -2.51
N ILE A 103 4.82 -9.77 -2.53
CA ILE A 103 3.70 -10.46 -3.20
C ILE A 103 3.99 -10.59 -4.71
N MET A 104 4.39 -9.50 -5.35
CA MET A 104 4.67 -9.49 -6.79
C MET A 104 5.87 -10.35 -7.19
N GLU A 105 6.91 -10.39 -6.37
CA GLU A 105 8.17 -11.10 -6.65
C GLU A 105 8.07 -12.61 -6.36
N TYR A 106 7.37 -13.00 -5.30
CA TYR A 106 7.38 -14.37 -4.78
C TYR A 106 6.05 -15.10 -4.88
N ASP A 107 4.92 -14.38 -4.92
CA ASP A 107 3.58 -14.98 -5.02
C ASP A 107 2.67 -14.21 -5.99
N PRO A 108 3.12 -13.96 -7.25
CA PRO A 108 2.36 -13.17 -8.21
C PRO A 108 1.01 -13.79 -8.59
N HIS A 109 0.88 -15.11 -8.48
CA HIS A 109 -0.37 -15.82 -8.83
C HIS A 109 -1.48 -15.56 -7.80
N GLN A 110 -1.15 -15.35 -6.52
CA GLN A 110 -2.12 -14.89 -5.52
C GLN A 110 -2.74 -13.54 -5.93
N LEU A 111 -1.89 -12.62 -6.40
CA LEU A 111 -2.35 -11.32 -6.90
C LEU A 111 -3.21 -11.47 -8.15
N ILE A 112 -2.78 -12.29 -9.13
CA ILE A 112 -3.53 -12.52 -10.37
C ILE A 112 -4.89 -13.16 -10.07
N GLU A 113 -4.98 -14.14 -9.18
CA GLU A 113 -6.24 -14.74 -8.76
C GLU A 113 -7.18 -13.70 -8.14
N GLY A 114 -6.65 -12.81 -7.29
CA GLY A 114 -7.39 -11.69 -6.73
C GLY A 114 -7.88 -10.69 -7.79
N ILE A 115 -7.05 -10.40 -8.81
CA ILE A 115 -7.43 -9.55 -9.95
C ILE A 115 -8.57 -10.17 -10.75
N ILE A 116 -8.55 -11.48 -10.99
CA ILE A 116 -9.62 -12.19 -11.71
C ILE A 116 -10.95 -12.01 -10.97
N MET A 117 -10.99 -12.33 -9.69
CA MET A 117 -12.22 -12.22 -8.87
C MET A 117 -12.69 -10.77 -8.71
N SER A 118 -11.77 -9.84 -8.52
CA SER A 118 -12.10 -8.42 -8.42
C SER A 118 -12.65 -7.87 -9.74
N SER A 119 -12.04 -8.24 -10.87
CA SER A 119 -12.50 -7.85 -12.21
C SER A 119 -13.87 -8.43 -12.52
N PHE A 120 -14.13 -9.69 -12.13
CA PHE A 120 -15.46 -10.31 -12.23
C PHE A 120 -16.49 -9.52 -11.43
N ALA A 121 -16.20 -9.21 -10.16
CA ALA A 121 -17.09 -8.47 -9.28
C ALA A 121 -17.52 -7.11 -9.84
N ILE A 122 -16.60 -6.36 -10.44
CA ILE A 122 -16.87 -5.03 -11.00
C ILE A 122 -17.20 -5.04 -12.50
N LYS A 123 -17.25 -6.23 -13.12
CA LYS A 123 -17.52 -6.41 -14.55
C LYS A 123 -16.50 -5.69 -15.44
N ALA A 124 -15.21 -5.77 -15.07
CA ALA A 124 -14.10 -5.22 -15.86
C ALA A 124 -13.50 -6.32 -16.74
N GLU A 125 -13.34 -6.03 -18.03
CA GLU A 125 -12.67 -6.94 -19.01
C GLU A 125 -11.18 -6.63 -19.17
N ARG A 126 -10.70 -5.55 -18.57
CA ARG A 126 -9.29 -5.16 -18.58
C ARG A 126 -8.85 -4.67 -17.21
N ALA A 127 -7.72 -5.20 -16.76
CA ALA A 127 -7.03 -4.76 -15.56
C ALA A 127 -5.63 -4.26 -15.90
N PHE A 128 -5.19 -3.21 -15.20
CA PHE A 128 -3.84 -2.69 -15.31
C PHE A 128 -3.13 -2.85 -13.97
N ILE A 129 -1.89 -3.36 -13.99
CA ILE A 129 -1.00 -3.33 -12.83
C ILE A 129 -0.01 -2.21 -13.09
N TYR A 130 -0.17 -1.08 -12.37
CA TYR A 130 0.78 0.02 -12.46
C TYR A 130 1.89 -0.20 -11.43
N ILE A 131 3.06 -0.65 -11.90
CA ILE A 131 4.21 -0.94 -11.06
C ILE A 131 5.26 0.18 -11.17
N ARG A 132 5.84 0.59 -10.02
CA ARG A 132 6.89 1.61 -10.02
C ARG A 132 8.09 1.19 -10.87
N GLY A 133 8.75 2.19 -11.47
CA GLY A 133 9.82 1.97 -12.44
C GLY A 133 11.02 1.17 -11.92
N GLU A 134 11.32 1.30 -10.63
CA GLU A 134 12.45 0.66 -9.96
C GLU A 134 12.24 -0.84 -9.69
N TYR A 135 10.99 -1.32 -9.69
CA TYR A 135 10.67 -2.72 -9.42
C TYR A 135 10.75 -3.59 -10.68
N TYR A 136 11.89 -3.54 -11.39
CA TYR A 136 12.07 -4.29 -12.63
C TYR A 136 11.95 -5.80 -12.43
N PHE A 137 12.45 -6.34 -11.32
CA PHE A 137 12.32 -7.76 -11.01
C PHE A 137 10.85 -8.15 -10.77
N GLY A 138 10.10 -7.37 -10.01
CA GLY A 138 8.65 -7.57 -9.84
C GLY A 138 7.88 -7.48 -11.16
N TYR A 139 8.25 -6.53 -12.02
CA TYR A 139 7.69 -6.40 -13.37
C TYR A 139 7.89 -7.68 -14.20
N THR A 140 9.11 -8.21 -14.24
CA THR A 140 9.42 -9.45 -14.99
C THR A 140 8.66 -10.65 -14.44
N ARG A 141 8.56 -10.77 -13.09
CA ARG A 141 7.78 -11.81 -12.43
C ARG A 141 6.30 -11.78 -12.79
N LEU A 142 5.69 -10.59 -12.75
CA LEU A 142 4.29 -10.40 -13.14
C LEU A 142 4.05 -10.74 -14.61
N ALA A 143 4.93 -10.29 -15.50
CA ALA A 143 4.82 -10.58 -16.93
C ALA A 143 4.90 -12.08 -17.22
N GLU A 144 5.82 -12.81 -16.57
CA GLU A 144 5.93 -14.26 -16.65
C GLU A 144 4.66 -14.95 -16.10
N ALA A 145 4.20 -14.57 -14.91
CA ALA A 145 3.03 -15.15 -14.27
C ALA A 145 1.74 -14.94 -15.09
N ILE A 146 1.56 -13.77 -15.70
CA ILE A 146 0.44 -13.50 -16.62
C ILE A 146 0.52 -14.42 -17.85
N LYS A 147 1.72 -14.60 -18.41
CA LYS A 147 1.92 -15.53 -19.54
C LYS A 147 1.59 -16.97 -19.16
N GLU A 148 2.01 -17.43 -17.98
CA GLU A 148 1.70 -18.75 -17.44
C GLU A 148 0.18 -18.92 -17.24
N ALA A 149 -0.50 -17.93 -16.64
CA ALA A 149 -1.94 -17.94 -16.43
C ALA A 149 -2.75 -17.95 -17.76
N LYS A 150 -2.30 -17.18 -18.76
CA LYS A 150 -2.88 -17.23 -20.12
C LYS A 150 -2.73 -18.61 -20.76
N ALA A 151 -1.57 -19.25 -20.63
CA ALA A 151 -1.31 -20.58 -21.19
C ALA A 151 -2.20 -21.67 -20.56
N LYS A 152 -2.61 -21.50 -19.29
CA LYS A 152 -3.54 -22.41 -18.59
C LYS A 152 -5.03 -22.07 -18.83
N GLY A 153 -5.35 -21.00 -19.58
CA GLY A 153 -6.72 -20.55 -19.80
C GLY A 153 -7.36 -19.82 -18.60
N PHE A 154 -6.56 -19.35 -17.66
CA PHE A 154 -7.04 -18.59 -16.50
C PHE A 154 -7.12 -17.08 -16.79
N LEU A 155 -6.64 -16.66 -17.95
CA LEU A 155 -6.74 -15.29 -18.48
C LEU A 155 -7.03 -15.36 -19.98
N GLY A 156 -7.61 -14.30 -20.53
CA GLY A 156 -7.99 -14.19 -21.93
C GLY A 156 -9.49 -14.29 -22.12
N LYS A 157 -9.95 -15.12 -23.03
CA LYS A 157 -11.37 -15.31 -23.36
C LYS A 157 -11.93 -16.56 -22.70
N GLY A 158 -13.17 -16.50 -22.21
CA GLY A 158 -13.88 -17.68 -21.70
C GLY A 158 -13.24 -18.29 -20.48
N ILE A 159 -12.77 -17.49 -19.53
CA ILE A 159 -12.03 -17.96 -18.35
C ILE A 159 -12.85 -19.00 -17.57
N PHE A 160 -12.23 -20.16 -17.26
CA PHE A 160 -12.88 -21.31 -16.60
C PHE A 160 -14.15 -21.81 -17.30
N GLY A 161 -14.29 -21.58 -18.61
CA GLY A 161 -15.47 -21.98 -19.38
C GLY A 161 -16.69 -21.07 -19.18
N THR A 162 -16.52 -19.90 -18.60
CA THR A 162 -17.54 -18.87 -18.43
C THR A 162 -17.52 -17.86 -19.59
N GLU A 163 -18.44 -16.89 -19.59
CA GLU A 163 -18.44 -15.79 -20.54
C GLU A 163 -17.42 -14.69 -20.21
N MET A 164 -16.72 -14.79 -19.06
CA MET A 164 -15.77 -13.77 -18.64
C MET A 164 -14.54 -13.72 -19.53
N ASN A 165 -14.22 -12.52 -19.98
CA ASN A 165 -12.96 -12.21 -20.64
C ASN A 165 -12.17 -11.25 -19.75
N LEU A 166 -10.87 -11.48 -19.63
CA LEU A 166 -10.00 -10.58 -18.89
C LEU A 166 -8.61 -10.51 -19.50
N GLU A 167 -8.17 -9.30 -19.78
CA GLU A 167 -6.79 -8.99 -20.12
C GLU A 167 -6.12 -8.25 -18.96
N ILE A 168 -4.93 -8.68 -18.56
CA ILE A 168 -4.10 -7.98 -17.57
C ILE A 168 -2.89 -7.39 -18.29
N VAL A 169 -2.71 -6.08 -18.14
CA VAL A 169 -1.57 -5.31 -18.67
C VAL A 169 -0.70 -4.84 -17.52
N VAL A 170 0.60 -5.13 -17.55
CA VAL A 170 1.55 -4.56 -16.60
C VAL A 170 2.14 -3.30 -17.22
N HIS A 171 1.86 -2.16 -16.60
CA HIS A 171 2.43 -0.88 -16.97
C HIS A 171 3.55 -0.50 -16.00
N ARG A 172 4.74 -0.30 -16.52
CA ARG A 172 5.89 0.13 -15.72
C ARG A 172 5.97 1.65 -15.70
N GLY A 173 5.84 2.23 -14.52
CA GLY A 173 6.01 3.66 -14.29
C GLY A 173 7.46 4.12 -14.46
N ALA A 174 7.71 5.40 -14.28
CA ALA A 174 9.01 6.04 -14.43
C ALA A 174 9.64 6.51 -13.10
N GLY A 175 9.18 6.01 -11.96
CA GLY A 175 9.77 6.28 -10.64
C GLY A 175 9.29 7.55 -9.96
N ALA A 176 8.07 8.01 -10.22
CA ALA A 176 7.47 9.15 -9.52
C ALA A 176 6.60 8.69 -8.35
N TYR A 177 6.94 9.06 -7.11
CA TYR A 177 6.14 8.78 -5.91
C TYR A 177 4.68 9.26 -6.04
N GLU A 178 4.47 10.44 -6.62
CA GLU A 178 3.12 11.01 -6.80
C GLU A 178 2.21 10.12 -7.67
N CYS A 179 2.75 9.24 -8.51
CA CYS A 179 1.96 8.27 -9.27
C CYS A 179 1.35 7.15 -8.39
N GLY A 180 1.65 7.12 -7.09
CA GLY A 180 0.91 6.36 -6.08
C GLY A 180 -0.46 6.97 -5.74
N GLU A 181 -0.66 8.29 -5.96
CA GLU A 181 -1.98 8.93 -5.87
C GLU A 181 -2.86 8.45 -7.03
N GLU A 182 -4.09 7.98 -6.71
CA GLU A 182 -4.92 7.26 -7.69
C GLU A 182 -5.17 8.04 -9.00
N THR A 183 -5.36 9.36 -8.95
CA THR A 183 -5.65 10.16 -10.15
C THR A 183 -4.39 10.55 -10.92
N ALA A 184 -3.26 10.76 -10.23
CA ALA A 184 -1.96 10.94 -10.87
C ALA A 184 -1.53 9.66 -11.60
N GLN A 185 -1.79 8.49 -11.00
CA GLN A 185 -1.57 7.19 -11.62
C GLN A 185 -2.37 7.03 -12.92
N LEU A 186 -3.66 7.41 -12.91
CA LEU A 186 -4.50 7.36 -14.11
C LEU A 186 -3.99 8.31 -15.19
N SER A 187 -3.56 9.53 -14.82
CA SER A 187 -2.95 10.46 -15.78
C SER A 187 -1.69 9.87 -16.43
N SER A 188 -0.84 9.20 -15.63
CA SER A 188 0.36 8.53 -16.13
C SER A 188 0.03 7.36 -17.07
N LEU A 189 -0.96 6.52 -16.72
CA LEU A 189 -1.44 5.44 -17.59
C LEU A 189 -1.95 5.93 -18.95
N GLU A 190 -2.54 7.11 -18.98
CA GLU A 190 -3.01 7.74 -20.21
C GLU A 190 -1.91 8.43 -21.02
N GLY A 191 -0.65 8.40 -20.53
CA GLY A 191 0.50 9.01 -21.21
C GLY A 191 0.69 10.50 -20.91
N TYR A 192 -0.06 11.04 -19.95
CA TYR A 192 0.11 12.40 -19.47
C TYR A 192 1.09 12.46 -18.29
N ARG A 193 1.49 13.69 -17.94
CA ARG A 193 2.27 13.91 -16.72
C ARG A 193 1.47 13.44 -15.50
N GLY A 194 2.12 12.72 -14.58
CA GLY A 194 1.52 12.15 -13.37
C GLY A 194 1.10 13.23 -12.35
N HIS A 195 0.14 14.04 -12.73
CA HIS A 195 -0.45 15.07 -11.89
C HIS A 195 -1.81 14.60 -11.35
N PRO A 196 -2.11 14.83 -10.06
CA PRO A 196 -3.44 14.59 -9.52
C PRO A 196 -4.53 15.35 -10.26
N ARG A 197 -5.72 14.76 -10.35
CA ARG A 197 -6.93 15.36 -10.93
C ARG A 197 -7.83 15.94 -9.86
N MET A 198 -8.66 16.90 -10.27
CA MET A 198 -9.72 17.41 -9.39
C MET A 198 -10.73 16.31 -9.04
N LYS A 199 -11.18 16.26 -7.80
CA LYS A 199 -12.28 15.43 -7.34
C LYS A 199 -13.36 16.33 -6.75
N PRO A 200 -14.65 16.17 -7.08
CA PRO A 200 -15.23 15.26 -8.06
C PRO A 200 -14.92 15.67 -9.50
N PRO A 201 -15.01 14.74 -10.50
CA PRO A 201 -15.49 13.36 -10.37
C PRO A 201 -14.44 12.42 -9.75
N PHE A 202 -14.92 11.42 -8.99
CA PHE A 202 -14.07 10.35 -8.46
C PHE A 202 -13.83 9.27 -9.54
N PRO A 203 -12.70 8.52 -9.49
CA PRO A 203 -12.39 7.50 -10.51
C PRO A 203 -13.48 6.44 -10.70
N ALA A 204 -14.24 6.11 -9.67
CA ALA A 204 -15.38 5.19 -9.78
C ALA A 204 -16.49 5.70 -10.73
N VAL A 205 -16.54 7.00 -10.99
CA VAL A 205 -17.47 7.63 -11.94
C VAL A 205 -16.76 7.94 -13.25
N GLU A 206 -15.61 8.61 -13.19
CA GLU A 206 -14.81 9.01 -14.35
C GLU A 206 -13.31 8.87 -14.02
N GLY A 207 -12.72 7.75 -14.41
CA GLY A 207 -11.33 7.38 -14.15
C GLY A 207 -10.50 7.26 -15.43
N LEU A 208 -9.92 6.09 -15.66
CA LEU A 208 -9.05 5.80 -16.80
C LEU A 208 -9.82 5.95 -18.12
N TYR A 209 -9.29 6.76 -19.05
CA TYR A 209 -9.91 7.08 -20.32
C TYR A 209 -11.36 7.58 -20.17
N SER A 210 -11.62 8.36 -19.13
CA SER A 210 -12.95 8.87 -18.76
C SER A 210 -14.01 7.76 -18.54
N LYS A 211 -13.58 6.57 -18.08
CA LYS A 211 -14.46 5.42 -17.80
C LYS A 211 -14.43 5.08 -16.32
N PRO A 212 -15.51 4.47 -15.81
CA PRO A 212 -15.55 4.04 -14.40
C PRO A 212 -14.39 3.11 -14.08
N THR A 213 -13.61 3.45 -13.05
CA THR A 213 -12.37 2.76 -12.71
C THR A 213 -12.26 2.54 -11.21
N ILE A 214 -11.93 1.34 -10.81
CA ILE A 214 -11.52 1.02 -9.44
C ILE A 214 -10.00 0.97 -9.38
N VAL A 215 -9.42 1.71 -8.44
CA VAL A 215 -8.00 1.64 -8.11
C VAL A 215 -7.84 0.98 -6.75
N ASN A 216 -7.13 -0.15 -6.67
CA ASN A 216 -6.84 -0.86 -5.43
C ASN A 216 -5.36 -1.21 -5.32
N ASN A 217 -4.81 -1.15 -4.10
CA ASN A 217 -3.43 -1.55 -3.81
C ASN A 217 -3.24 -3.07 -3.93
N VAL A 218 -2.00 -3.52 -4.19
CA VAL A 218 -1.60 -4.94 -4.33
C VAL A 218 -2.03 -5.79 -3.14
N GLU A 219 -1.67 -5.39 -1.90
CA GLU A 219 -2.03 -6.16 -0.71
C GLU A 219 -3.56 -6.20 -0.49
N SER A 220 -4.30 -5.15 -0.88
CA SER A 220 -5.76 -5.17 -0.82
C SER A 220 -6.34 -6.25 -1.72
N ILE A 221 -5.84 -6.39 -2.95
CA ILE A 221 -6.28 -7.42 -3.89
C ILE A 221 -5.87 -8.82 -3.41
N ALA A 222 -4.67 -8.99 -2.87
CA ALA A 222 -4.24 -10.26 -2.27
C ALA A 222 -5.13 -10.67 -1.09
N ASN A 223 -5.57 -9.70 -0.27
CA ASN A 223 -6.55 -9.96 0.81
C ASN A 223 -7.93 -10.37 0.26
N VAL A 224 -8.38 -9.85 -0.88
CA VAL A 224 -9.62 -10.33 -1.52
C VAL A 224 -9.52 -11.83 -1.82
N THR A 225 -8.35 -12.31 -2.29
CA THR A 225 -8.13 -13.75 -2.49
C THR A 225 -8.33 -14.53 -1.19
N GLN A 226 -7.82 -14.04 -0.07
CA GLN A 226 -7.98 -14.69 1.23
C GLN A 226 -9.43 -14.66 1.72
N VAL A 227 -10.13 -13.53 1.57
CA VAL A 227 -11.56 -13.41 1.90
C VAL A 227 -12.40 -14.42 1.10
N MET A 228 -12.18 -14.49 -0.20
CA MET A 228 -12.97 -15.40 -1.07
C MET A 228 -12.60 -16.87 -0.85
N ARG A 229 -11.38 -17.18 -0.45
CA ARG A 229 -10.91 -18.54 -0.17
C ARG A 229 -11.44 -19.08 1.15
N HIS A 230 -11.36 -18.29 2.22
CA HIS A 230 -11.64 -18.74 3.58
C HIS A 230 -13.01 -18.27 4.12
N GLY A 231 -13.61 -17.27 3.49
CA GLY A 231 -14.91 -16.71 3.87
C GLY A 231 -14.80 -15.49 4.78
N VAL A 232 -15.94 -14.78 4.87
CA VAL A 232 -16.08 -13.50 5.58
C VAL A 232 -15.84 -13.66 7.08
N GLU A 233 -16.47 -14.66 7.71
CA GLU A 233 -16.37 -14.87 9.16
C GLU A 233 -14.93 -15.19 9.60
N TRP A 234 -14.23 -16.04 8.81
CA TRP A 234 -12.83 -16.33 9.04
C TRP A 234 -11.99 -15.05 9.00
N TYR A 235 -12.16 -14.22 7.98
CA TYR A 235 -11.39 -12.99 7.84
C TYR A 235 -11.65 -12.01 8.99
N ARG A 236 -12.91 -11.89 9.41
CA ARG A 236 -13.32 -11.05 10.54
C ARG A 236 -12.90 -11.60 11.90
N GLY A 237 -12.48 -12.86 11.97
CA GLY A 237 -11.87 -13.46 13.15
C GLY A 237 -10.50 -12.86 13.52
N PHE A 238 -9.89 -12.08 12.63
CA PHE A 238 -8.65 -11.37 12.87
C PHE A 238 -8.90 -9.86 13.00
N GLY A 239 -8.09 -9.19 13.81
CA GLY A 239 -8.17 -7.74 14.01
C GLY A 239 -9.31 -7.30 14.91
N THR A 240 -9.90 -6.15 14.61
CA THR A 240 -11.00 -5.56 15.36
C THR A 240 -12.28 -5.51 14.52
N GLU A 241 -13.40 -5.19 15.14
CA GLU A 241 -14.69 -5.03 14.45
C GLU A 241 -14.62 -4.01 13.30
N LYS A 242 -13.93 -2.87 13.52
CA LYS A 242 -13.80 -1.77 12.54
C LYS A 242 -12.59 -1.90 11.62
N SER A 243 -11.58 -2.64 12.06
CA SER A 243 -10.35 -2.92 11.31
C SER A 243 -10.11 -4.43 11.26
N PRO A 244 -10.95 -5.21 10.56
CA PRO A 244 -10.80 -6.66 10.48
C PRO A 244 -9.64 -7.09 9.59
N GLY A 245 -9.23 -8.33 9.78
CA GLY A 245 -8.24 -9.01 8.96
C GLY A 245 -6.81 -8.83 9.42
N MET A 246 -5.90 -9.37 8.62
CA MET A 246 -4.46 -9.30 8.80
C MET A 246 -3.84 -8.23 7.91
N ARG A 247 -2.60 -7.89 8.21
CA ARG A 247 -1.81 -6.92 7.46
C ARG A 247 -0.33 -7.28 7.50
N ILE A 248 0.38 -6.89 6.47
CA ILE A 248 1.84 -6.99 6.44
C ILE A 248 2.43 -5.67 6.96
N PHE A 249 3.07 -5.71 8.12
CA PHE A 249 3.83 -4.59 8.67
C PHE A 249 5.26 -4.62 8.13
N CYS A 250 5.71 -3.49 7.59
CA CYS A 250 7.09 -3.29 7.14
C CYS A 250 7.87 -2.63 8.29
N LEU A 251 8.70 -3.39 8.99
CA LEU A 251 9.50 -2.86 10.09
C LEU A 251 10.90 -2.50 9.64
N SER A 252 11.31 -1.27 9.90
CA SER A 252 12.64 -0.74 9.55
C SER A 252 13.13 0.29 10.58
N GLY A 253 14.27 0.92 10.31
CA GLY A 253 14.90 1.88 11.21
C GLY A 253 15.83 1.21 12.23
N ASN A 254 15.88 1.76 13.45
CA ASN A 254 16.83 1.35 14.48
C ASN A 254 16.35 0.14 15.30
N VAL A 255 16.03 -0.98 14.64
CA VAL A 255 15.60 -2.24 15.26
C VAL A 255 16.58 -3.36 14.95
N LYS A 256 16.70 -4.34 15.86
CA LYS A 256 17.59 -5.51 15.66
C LYS A 256 17.17 -6.38 14.48
N TYR A 257 15.86 -6.53 14.26
CA TYR A 257 15.32 -7.41 13.24
C TYR A 257 14.35 -6.66 12.31
N PRO A 258 14.86 -5.86 11.36
CA PRO A 258 14.00 -5.28 10.33
C PRO A 258 13.44 -6.39 9.42
N GLY A 259 12.22 -6.19 8.88
CA GLY A 259 11.59 -7.19 8.02
C GLY A 259 10.11 -6.96 7.81
N LEU A 260 9.45 -8.01 7.31
CA LEU A 260 8.01 -8.05 7.08
C LEU A 260 7.35 -8.96 8.12
N TYR A 261 6.31 -8.47 8.74
CA TYR A 261 5.58 -9.20 9.77
C TYR A 261 4.09 -9.20 9.45
N GLU A 262 3.55 -10.38 9.12
CA GLU A 262 2.12 -10.57 8.88
C GLU A 262 1.41 -10.75 10.21
N LEU A 263 0.59 -9.78 10.60
CA LEU A 263 -0.04 -9.73 11.93
C LEU A 263 -1.50 -9.27 11.80
N PRO A 264 -2.37 -9.66 12.74
CA PRO A 264 -3.70 -9.08 12.85
C PRO A 264 -3.63 -7.56 13.09
N HIS A 265 -4.63 -6.82 12.60
CA HIS A 265 -4.82 -5.46 13.08
C HIS A 265 -4.96 -5.42 14.60
N ALA A 266 -4.62 -4.29 15.20
CA ALA A 266 -4.57 -4.05 16.63
C ALA A 266 -3.47 -4.79 17.39
N THR A 267 -2.55 -5.50 16.72
CA THR A 267 -1.29 -5.90 17.37
C THR A 267 -0.62 -4.65 17.94
N PRO A 268 -0.26 -4.59 19.23
CA PRO A 268 0.36 -3.41 19.83
C PRO A 268 1.67 -3.04 19.16
N LEU A 269 1.93 -1.74 18.96
CA LEU A 269 3.19 -1.26 18.37
C LEU A 269 4.40 -1.77 19.15
N ARG A 270 4.32 -1.82 20.49
CA ARG A 270 5.35 -2.38 21.36
C ARG A 270 5.69 -3.84 21.02
N GLU A 271 4.68 -4.66 20.73
CA GLU A 271 4.90 -6.06 20.35
C GLU A 271 5.62 -6.14 18.99
N ILE A 272 5.24 -5.31 18.02
CA ILE A 272 5.92 -5.24 16.71
C ILE A 272 7.40 -4.89 16.89
N LEU A 273 7.70 -3.90 17.74
CA LEU A 273 9.07 -3.41 17.94
C LEU A 273 9.94 -4.36 18.78
N PHE A 274 9.40 -4.95 19.84
CA PHE A 274 10.21 -5.74 20.78
C PHE A 274 10.13 -7.24 20.54
N THR A 275 8.93 -7.80 20.35
CA THR A 275 8.77 -9.25 20.15
C THR A 275 9.25 -9.66 18.76
N TYR A 276 8.78 -8.96 17.74
CA TYR A 276 9.16 -9.26 16.36
C TYR A 276 10.44 -8.56 15.93
N GLY A 277 10.59 -7.28 16.26
CA GLY A 277 11.75 -6.44 15.93
C GLY A 277 12.97 -6.65 16.81
N GLY A 278 12.84 -7.32 17.95
CA GLY A 278 13.93 -7.62 18.87
C GLY A 278 14.43 -6.43 19.71
N GLY A 279 13.67 -5.32 19.73
CA GLY A 279 14.04 -4.10 20.44
C GLY A 279 14.96 -3.18 19.64
N PRO A 280 15.46 -2.10 20.27
CA PRO A 280 16.36 -1.15 19.62
C PRO A 280 17.66 -1.81 19.18
N MET A 281 18.26 -1.32 18.11
CA MET A 281 19.53 -1.85 17.58
C MET A 281 20.67 -1.71 18.59
N ASN A 282 20.69 -0.61 19.35
CA ASN A 282 21.58 -0.39 20.47
C ASN A 282 20.76 -0.40 21.77
N ASP A 283 21.06 -1.34 22.68
CA ASP A 283 20.33 -1.49 23.94
C ASP A 283 20.44 -0.26 24.85
N ASP A 284 21.50 0.56 24.71
CA ASP A 284 21.69 1.81 25.44
C ASP A 284 20.92 3.00 24.84
N ALA A 285 20.30 2.84 23.66
CA ALA A 285 19.56 3.89 22.99
C ALA A 285 18.08 3.48 22.82
N PRO A 286 17.21 3.79 23.81
CA PRO A 286 15.79 3.46 23.72
C PRO A 286 15.11 4.14 22.54
N PHE A 287 13.97 3.60 22.10
CA PHE A 287 13.16 4.27 21.07
C PHE A 287 12.70 5.65 21.52
N LYS A 288 12.90 6.64 20.66
CA LYS A 288 12.51 8.04 20.86
C LYS A 288 11.18 8.32 20.17
N ALA A 289 11.02 7.84 18.95
CA ALA A 289 9.83 8.02 18.14
C ALA A 289 9.65 6.86 17.16
N VAL A 290 8.44 6.68 16.65
CA VAL A 290 8.12 5.69 15.63
C VAL A 290 7.18 6.30 14.61
N VAL A 291 7.50 6.18 13.33
CA VAL A 291 6.56 6.41 12.24
C VAL A 291 5.70 5.16 12.09
N PRO A 292 4.36 5.20 12.27
CA PRO A 292 3.55 3.99 12.33
C PRO A 292 3.09 3.47 10.96
N GLY A 293 3.10 4.31 9.93
CA GLY A 293 2.38 4.01 8.69
C GLY A 293 3.04 4.46 7.38
N GLY A 294 4.35 4.66 7.38
CA GLY A 294 5.10 5.26 6.28
C GLY A 294 5.43 6.72 6.56
N LEU A 295 6.42 7.25 5.86
CA LEU A 295 6.99 8.58 6.10
C LEU A 295 5.97 9.72 6.04
N SER A 296 4.86 9.53 5.32
CA SER A 296 3.75 10.48 5.21
C SER A 296 2.87 10.58 6.48
N MET A 297 3.14 9.77 7.51
CA MET A 297 2.36 9.76 8.75
C MET A 297 3.10 10.46 9.89
N LYS A 298 2.32 11.09 10.80
CA LYS A 298 2.88 11.69 12.01
C LYS A 298 3.56 10.64 12.88
N MET A 299 4.67 11.03 13.51
CA MET A 299 5.39 10.16 14.43
C MET A 299 4.61 9.99 15.73
N LEU A 300 4.68 8.79 16.30
CA LEU A 300 4.29 8.51 17.68
C LEU A 300 5.52 8.63 18.58
N SER A 301 5.33 9.19 19.76
CA SER A 301 6.40 9.32 20.78
C SER A 301 6.60 8.03 21.58
N ALA A 302 7.67 7.96 22.36
CA ALA A 302 8.02 6.77 23.14
C ALA A 302 6.97 6.34 24.17
N ASP A 303 6.15 7.26 24.67
CA ASP A 303 5.03 7.00 25.57
C ASP A 303 3.80 6.41 24.88
N GLN A 304 3.75 6.44 23.55
CA GLN A 304 2.65 5.93 22.73
C GLN A 304 2.92 4.52 22.14
N LEU A 305 3.97 3.82 22.58
CA LEU A 305 4.33 2.50 22.03
C LEU A 305 3.29 1.40 22.30
N ASP A 306 2.37 1.60 23.22
CA ASP A 306 1.29 0.63 23.50
C ASP A 306 0.05 0.83 22.59
N THR A 307 0.12 1.76 21.62
CA THR A 307 -0.96 2.00 20.66
C THR A 307 -1.25 0.72 19.85
N PRO A 308 -2.50 0.22 19.83
CA PRO A 308 -2.91 -0.84 18.94
C PRO A 308 -2.78 -0.41 17.48
N MET A 309 -2.18 -1.25 16.64
CA MET A 309 -1.90 -0.90 15.25
C MET A 309 -3.11 -1.23 14.36
N ASP A 310 -4.19 -0.47 14.57
CA ASP A 310 -5.37 -0.41 13.71
C ASP A 310 -5.69 1.04 13.30
N TYR A 311 -6.66 1.21 12.39
CA TYR A 311 -6.95 2.54 11.85
C TYR A 311 -7.51 3.51 12.91
N GLU A 312 -8.33 3.02 13.82
CA GLU A 312 -9.02 3.81 14.83
C GLU A 312 -8.08 4.23 15.97
N ALA A 313 -7.30 3.29 16.50
CA ALA A 313 -6.41 3.55 17.62
C ALA A 313 -5.23 4.45 17.22
N VAL A 314 -4.63 4.22 16.03
CA VAL A 314 -3.55 5.09 15.54
C VAL A 314 -4.08 6.49 15.21
N ALA A 315 -5.33 6.61 14.70
CA ALA A 315 -5.95 7.92 14.51
C ALA A 315 -6.21 8.65 15.84
N ALA A 316 -6.68 7.93 16.85
CA ALA A 316 -6.87 8.47 18.21
C ALA A 316 -5.53 8.91 18.85
N ALA A 317 -4.42 8.24 18.53
CA ALA A 317 -3.08 8.63 18.95
C ALA A 317 -2.51 9.84 18.17
N GLY A 318 -3.28 10.40 17.24
CA GLY A 318 -2.91 11.61 16.48
C GLY A 318 -2.13 11.36 15.17
N SER A 319 -2.07 10.10 14.71
CA SER A 319 -1.39 9.72 13.47
C SER A 319 -2.34 8.97 12.51
N SER A 320 -1.81 8.13 11.64
CA SER A 320 -2.58 7.21 10.79
C SER A 320 -1.79 5.93 10.54
N LEU A 321 -2.52 4.80 10.41
CA LEU A 321 -1.91 3.50 10.12
C LEU A 321 -1.25 3.45 8.73
N GLY A 322 -1.66 4.32 7.82
CA GLY A 322 -1.04 4.47 6.50
C GLY A 322 -0.88 3.16 5.75
N SER A 323 0.32 2.96 5.21
CA SER A 323 0.73 1.73 4.52
C SER A 323 1.28 0.63 5.46
N ALA A 324 1.30 0.86 6.78
CA ALA A 324 1.96 0.04 7.80
C ALA A 324 3.49 -0.06 7.64
N GLY A 325 4.10 0.97 7.07
CA GLY A 325 5.55 1.17 7.09
C GLY A 325 6.00 1.68 8.45
N VAL A 326 6.41 0.78 9.33
CA VAL A 326 6.86 1.13 10.70
C VAL A 326 8.35 1.46 10.67
N ILE A 327 8.68 2.71 10.98
CA ILE A 327 10.09 3.16 11.03
C ILE A 327 10.42 3.53 12.48
N ALA A 328 11.29 2.75 13.11
CA ALA A 328 11.70 2.97 14.47
C ALA A 328 12.91 3.92 14.54
N ILE A 329 12.85 4.90 15.42
CA ILE A 329 13.87 5.91 15.63
C ILE A 329 14.29 5.85 17.10
N ASP A 330 15.57 5.56 17.34
CA ASP A 330 16.12 5.50 18.70
C ASP A 330 16.72 6.83 19.16
N ALA A 331 17.16 6.88 20.42
CA ALA A 331 17.68 8.08 21.05
C ALA A 331 18.99 8.59 20.42
N SER A 332 19.70 7.79 19.63
CA SER A 332 20.93 8.20 18.95
C SER A 332 20.67 9.13 17.74
N GLN A 333 19.43 9.19 17.26
CA GLN A 333 19.10 9.95 16.05
C GLN A 333 18.75 11.40 16.37
N SER A 334 19.24 12.31 15.55
CA SER A 334 18.81 13.71 15.55
C SER A 334 17.46 13.86 14.84
N MET A 335 16.44 14.41 15.52
CA MET A 335 15.13 14.67 14.92
C MET A 335 15.19 15.76 13.85
N VAL A 336 16.08 16.73 13.97
CA VAL A 336 16.33 17.74 12.93
C VAL A 336 16.80 17.08 11.64
N LYS A 337 17.73 16.11 11.77
CA LYS A 337 18.23 15.35 10.62
C LYS A 337 17.13 14.47 9.99
N VAL A 338 16.28 13.87 10.80
CA VAL A 338 15.12 13.09 10.33
C VAL A 338 14.16 14.01 9.56
N ALA A 339 13.77 15.14 10.13
CA ALA A 339 12.87 16.11 9.50
C ALA A 339 13.47 16.65 8.18
N ARG A 340 14.76 17.00 8.16
CA ARG A 340 15.45 17.46 6.94
C ARG A 340 15.40 16.40 5.83
N ARG A 341 15.69 15.13 6.15
CA ARG A 341 15.64 14.05 5.16
C ARG A 341 14.23 13.82 4.63
N THR A 342 13.24 13.90 5.51
CA THR A 342 11.81 13.83 5.15
C THR A 342 11.45 14.93 4.17
N LEU A 343 11.79 16.19 4.49
CA LEU A 343 11.50 17.32 3.60
C LEU A 343 12.30 17.28 2.28
N GLY A 344 13.54 16.78 2.31
CA GLY A 344 14.31 16.54 1.09
C GLY A 344 13.62 15.58 0.14
N PHE A 345 13.07 14.48 0.66
CA PHE A 345 12.25 13.54 -0.12
C PHE A 345 11.02 14.24 -0.73
N TYR A 346 10.24 14.97 0.08
CA TYR A 346 9.06 15.67 -0.41
C TYR A 346 9.37 16.77 -1.43
N ARG A 347 10.48 17.47 -1.28
CA ARG A 347 10.93 18.45 -2.28
C ARG A 347 11.21 17.78 -3.62
N GLU A 348 11.91 16.66 -3.63
CA GLU A 348 12.31 15.95 -4.85
C GLU A 348 11.12 15.28 -5.54
N GLU A 349 10.20 14.72 -4.78
CA GLU A 349 9.04 13.97 -5.28
C GLU A 349 7.81 14.85 -5.56
N SER A 350 7.87 16.16 -5.27
CA SER A 350 6.78 17.06 -5.62
C SER A 350 6.52 17.07 -7.12
N CYS A 351 5.27 16.78 -7.54
CA CYS A 351 4.90 16.84 -8.95
C CYS A 351 4.96 18.26 -9.55
N GLY A 352 5.11 19.30 -8.71
CA GLY A 352 5.24 20.69 -9.08
C GLY A 352 3.93 21.37 -9.50
N LYS A 353 2.77 20.72 -9.38
CA LYS A 353 1.48 21.26 -9.81
C LYS A 353 1.04 22.50 -9.04
N CYS A 354 1.21 22.51 -7.70
CA CYS A 354 0.75 23.60 -6.87
C CYS A 354 1.89 24.29 -6.11
N THR A 355 1.84 25.62 -6.02
CA THR A 355 2.88 26.47 -5.43
C THR A 355 3.18 26.14 -3.97
N PRO A 356 2.20 25.93 -3.07
CA PRO A 356 2.49 25.64 -1.66
C PRO A 356 3.42 24.44 -1.45
N CYS A 357 3.17 23.34 -2.14
CA CYS A 357 4.00 22.15 -2.09
C CYS A 357 5.34 22.38 -2.80
N ARG A 358 5.33 22.81 -4.08
CA ARG A 358 6.53 22.96 -4.91
C ARG A 358 7.59 23.86 -4.29
N GLU A 359 7.18 25.02 -3.74
CA GLU A 359 8.11 25.99 -3.16
C GLU A 359 8.31 25.79 -1.65
N GLY A 360 7.21 25.50 -0.95
CA GLY A 360 7.22 25.43 0.51
C GLY A 360 8.09 24.32 1.07
N THR A 361 8.09 23.12 0.46
CA THR A 361 8.94 21.99 0.88
C THR A 361 10.44 22.34 0.79
N GLY A 362 10.83 23.02 -0.30
CA GLY A 362 12.20 23.49 -0.49
C GLY A 362 12.61 24.59 0.51
N TRP A 363 11.70 25.46 0.90
CA TRP A 363 11.99 26.48 1.91
C TRP A 363 12.16 25.87 3.29
N LEU A 364 11.31 24.93 3.66
CA LEU A 364 11.41 24.21 4.95
C LEU A 364 12.72 23.43 5.03
N GLU A 365 13.09 22.70 3.96
CA GLU A 365 14.35 21.96 3.93
C GLU A 365 15.57 22.86 4.10
N LYS A 366 15.62 24.01 3.43
CA LYS A 366 16.73 24.97 3.55
C LYS A 366 16.89 25.49 4.99
N ILE A 367 15.80 25.70 5.71
CA ILE A 367 15.85 26.12 7.11
C ILE A 367 16.40 24.98 7.98
N LEU A 368 15.95 23.74 7.76
CA LEU A 368 16.44 22.59 8.53
C LEU A 368 17.91 22.27 8.24
N ILE A 369 18.38 22.45 6.99
CA ILE A 369 19.81 22.34 6.64
C ILE A 369 20.62 23.34 7.48
N ARG A 370 20.20 24.61 7.50
CA ARG A 370 20.88 25.66 8.27
C ARG A 370 20.94 25.35 9.77
N ILE A 371 19.83 24.82 10.33
CA ILE A 371 19.80 24.43 11.74
C ILE A 371 20.73 23.22 11.99
N GLU A 372 20.74 22.22 11.10
CA GLU A 372 21.60 21.03 11.24
C GLU A 372 23.10 21.40 11.15
N GLU A 373 23.46 22.38 10.32
CA GLU A 373 24.83 22.85 10.12
C GLU A 373 25.33 23.79 11.23
N GLY A 374 24.46 24.17 12.17
CA GLY A 374 24.81 25.05 13.29
C GLY A 374 24.64 26.54 13.00
N ASP A 375 24.12 26.91 11.83
CA ASP A 375 23.86 28.29 11.40
C ASP A 375 22.39 28.70 11.65
N GLY A 376 21.70 27.97 12.54
CA GLY A 376 20.31 28.23 12.92
C GLY A 376 20.14 29.62 13.53
N ARG A 377 19.00 30.26 13.27
CA ARG A 377 18.62 31.58 13.77
C ARG A 377 17.51 31.45 14.80
N ASP A 378 17.39 32.35 15.75
CA ASP A 378 16.40 32.34 16.83
C ASP A 378 14.96 32.23 16.30
N GLN A 379 14.67 32.86 15.16
CA GLN A 379 13.32 32.83 14.55
C GLN A 379 13.06 31.64 13.60
N ASP A 380 14.01 30.73 13.41
CA ASP A 380 13.85 29.64 12.41
C ASP A 380 12.72 28.67 12.76
N VAL A 381 12.52 28.37 14.05
CA VAL A 381 11.41 27.50 14.48
C VAL A 381 10.05 28.16 14.19
N ASP A 382 9.93 29.47 14.48
CA ASP A 382 8.70 30.22 14.17
C ASP A 382 8.48 30.32 12.66
N LEU A 383 9.55 30.46 11.88
CA LEU A 383 9.48 30.50 10.42
C LEU A 383 9.05 29.15 9.83
N LEU A 384 9.56 28.03 10.36
CA LEU A 384 9.08 26.68 9.99
C LEU A 384 7.59 26.56 10.24
N ASN A 385 7.12 26.89 11.45
CA ASN A 385 5.71 26.89 11.82
C ASN A 385 4.86 27.85 10.96
N HIS A 386 5.41 28.97 10.55
CA HIS A 386 4.72 29.91 9.68
C HIS A 386 4.53 29.32 8.27
N ILE A 387 5.58 28.77 7.66
CA ILE A 387 5.53 28.21 6.31
C ILE A 387 4.58 27.01 6.26
N THR A 388 4.60 26.09 7.26
CA THR A 388 3.73 24.90 7.29
C THR A 388 2.25 25.27 7.22
N LYS A 389 1.82 26.41 7.80
CA LYS A 389 0.42 26.90 7.73
C LYS A 389 -0.02 27.27 6.32
N PHE A 390 0.91 27.56 5.41
CA PHE A 390 0.61 27.84 4.00
C PHE A 390 0.70 26.61 3.08
N ILE A 391 1.14 25.47 3.64
CA ILE A 391 1.16 24.19 2.93
C ILE A 391 -0.03 23.33 3.37
N ALA A 392 -0.23 23.18 4.67
CA ALA A 392 -1.31 22.37 5.26
C ALA A 392 -2.68 22.91 4.85
N GLY A 393 -3.50 22.04 4.23
CA GLY A 393 -4.84 22.39 3.72
C GLY A 393 -4.85 23.40 2.56
N LYS A 394 -3.69 23.72 1.98
CA LYS A 394 -3.56 24.67 0.85
C LYS A 394 -2.97 24.02 -0.41
N SER A 395 -2.57 22.75 -0.31
CA SER A 395 -2.06 21.97 -1.43
C SER A 395 -3.21 21.30 -2.20
N PHE A 396 -2.97 20.99 -3.47
CA PHE A 396 -3.97 20.37 -4.34
C PHE A 396 -4.32 18.92 -3.94
N CYS A 397 -3.37 18.19 -3.41
CA CYS A 397 -3.51 16.79 -2.96
C CYS A 397 -2.89 16.60 -1.57
N PRO A 398 -3.10 15.44 -0.92
CA PRO A 398 -2.58 15.16 0.43
C PRO A 398 -1.05 15.15 0.54
N PHE A 399 -0.32 15.10 -0.57
CA PHE A 399 1.15 15.09 -0.58
C PHE A 399 1.75 16.29 0.16
N GLY A 400 1.26 17.51 -0.13
CA GLY A 400 1.76 18.71 0.55
C GLY A 400 1.46 18.70 2.04
N GLU A 401 0.29 18.19 2.43
CA GLU A 401 -0.06 18.04 3.85
C GLU A 401 0.86 17.04 4.57
N ALA A 402 1.09 15.88 3.93
CA ALA A 402 1.98 14.85 4.46
C ALA A 402 3.40 15.37 4.70
N SER A 403 3.88 16.29 3.85
CA SER A 403 5.22 16.90 3.99
C SER A 403 5.42 17.71 5.27
N VAL A 404 4.33 18.12 5.94
CA VAL A 404 4.36 18.98 7.12
C VAL A 404 3.73 18.36 8.37
N TRP A 405 3.38 17.07 8.31
CA TRP A 405 2.82 16.34 9.46
C TRP A 405 3.86 15.78 10.42
N GLY A 406 5.08 15.55 9.95
CA GLY A 406 6.20 14.92 10.69
C GLY A 406 6.89 15.78 11.73
#